data_138a61e430e1f4c8e277a1aee4435f78
#
_entry.id   138a61e430e1f4c8e277a1aee4435f78
#
_cell.length_a   1.000
_cell.length_b   1.000
_cell.length_c   1.000
_cell.angle_alpha   90.00
_cell.angle_beta   90.00
_cell.angle_gamma   90.00
#
_symmetry.space_group_name_H-M   'P 1'
#
loop_
_entity.id
_entity.type
_entity.pdbx_description
1 polymer ?
#
loop_
_entity_poly.entity_id
_entity_poly.type
_entity_poly.pdbx_seq_one_letter_code
_entity_poly.pdbx_strand_id
1 'polypeptide(L)' 'MVRDIADGFIIPNELTFKKFGPGDLVVFSQEADKFLREVRGNTPATNDVEETRKRQRRLQRLQQAMSLARGVQSRR' A
#
# COMPACT_ATOMS: atom_id res chain seq x y z
N MET A 1 -3.87 2.74 8.46
CA MET A 1 -3.18 1.50 8.04
C MET A 1 -2.38 1.66 6.74
N VAL A 2 -2.98 2.20 5.70
CA VAL A 2 -2.29 2.35 4.40
C VAL A 2 -1.02 3.19 4.53
N ARG A 3 -1.09 4.34 5.19
CA ARG A 3 0.10 5.18 5.42
C ARG A 3 1.18 4.47 6.21
N ASP A 4 0.80 3.74 7.25
CA ASP A 4 1.75 3.03 8.09
C ASP A 4 2.49 1.94 7.32
N ILE A 5 1.79 1.27 6.42
CA ILE A 5 2.41 0.29 5.51
C ILE A 5 3.39 0.99 4.56
N ALA A 6 2.95 2.08 3.95
CA ALA A 6 3.79 2.83 3.00
C ALA A 6 5.04 3.39 3.66
N ASP A 7 4.93 3.87 4.90
CA ASP A 7 6.05 4.43 5.65
C ASP A 7 6.92 3.36 6.34
N GLY A 8 6.51 2.10 6.28
CA GLY A 8 7.29 1.00 6.84
C GLY A 8 7.10 0.74 8.33
N PHE A 9 6.12 1.38 8.95
CA PHE A 9 5.78 1.14 10.36
C PHE A 9 5.06 -0.19 10.58
N ILE A 10 4.36 -0.67 9.55
CA ILE A 10 3.67 -1.95 9.57
C ILE A 10 4.19 -2.77 8.39
N ILE A 11 4.66 -3.99 8.67
CA ILE A 11 5.06 -4.94 7.65
C ILE A 11 3.93 -5.97 7.53
N PRO A 12 3.07 -5.85 6.52
CA PRO A 12 1.93 -6.76 6.39
C PRO A 12 2.38 -8.15 5.95
N ASN A 13 1.65 -9.16 6.41
CA ASN A 13 1.81 -10.53 5.95
C ASN A 13 0.43 -11.14 5.74
N GLU A 14 0.37 -12.42 5.35
CA GLU A 14 -0.92 -13.08 5.14
C GLU A 14 -1.81 -13.05 6.39
N LEU A 15 -1.22 -13.22 7.57
CA LEU A 15 -1.96 -13.22 8.83
C LEU A 15 -2.63 -11.86 9.09
N THR A 16 -2.00 -10.78 8.69
CA THR A 16 -2.56 -9.43 8.82
C THR A 16 -3.91 -9.34 8.12
N PHE A 17 -4.00 -9.84 6.90
CA PHE A 17 -5.20 -9.76 6.08
C PHE A 17 -6.19 -10.90 6.33
N LYS A 18 -5.76 -12.00 6.89
CA LYS A 18 -6.66 -13.10 7.26
C LYS A 18 -7.68 -12.67 8.33
N LYS A 19 -7.30 -11.72 9.16
CA LYS A 19 -8.19 -11.17 10.19
C LYS A 19 -9.24 -10.23 9.62
N PHE A 20 -9.08 -9.79 8.38
CA PHE A 20 -10.01 -8.88 7.73
C PHE A 20 -11.20 -9.63 7.18
N GLY A 21 -12.40 -9.09 7.39
CA GLY A 21 -13.58 -9.53 6.66
C GLY A 21 -13.55 -9.07 5.20
N PRO A 22 -14.46 -9.62 4.36
CA PRO A 22 -14.50 -9.20 2.94
C PRO A 22 -14.70 -7.70 2.75
N GLY A 23 -15.52 -7.06 3.59
CA GLY A 23 -15.74 -5.62 3.55
C GLY A 23 -14.49 -4.84 3.91
N ASP A 24 -13.71 -5.33 4.87
CA ASP A 24 -12.47 -4.68 5.30
C ASP A 24 -11.43 -4.69 4.20
N LEU A 25 -11.34 -5.78 3.44
CA LEU A 25 -10.43 -5.89 2.31
C LEU A 25 -10.80 -4.92 1.19
N VAL A 26 -12.09 -4.74 0.93
CA VAL A 26 -12.57 -3.77 -0.07
C VAL A 26 -12.19 -2.35 0.35
N VAL A 27 -12.43 -1.99 1.60
CA VAL A 27 -12.07 -0.66 2.13
C VAL A 27 -10.57 -0.45 2.06
N PHE A 28 -9.79 -1.43 2.44
CA PHE A 28 -8.32 -1.37 2.34
C PHE A 28 -7.88 -1.12 0.90
N SER A 29 -8.43 -1.85 -0.06
CA SER A 29 -8.10 -1.69 -1.48
C SER A 29 -8.43 -0.29 -1.99
N GLN A 30 -9.59 0.24 -1.60
CA GLN A 30 -9.99 1.59 -1.99
C GLN A 30 -9.07 2.66 -1.41
N GLU A 31 -8.72 2.55 -0.14
CA GLU A 31 -7.80 3.48 0.51
C GLU A 31 -6.40 3.40 -0.10
N ALA A 32 -5.94 2.19 -0.40
CA ALA A 32 -4.65 1.98 -1.04
C ALA A 32 -4.60 2.60 -2.43
N ASP A 33 -5.65 2.42 -3.23
CA ASP A 33 -5.73 3.03 -4.56
C ASP A 33 -5.71 4.56 -4.47
N LYS A 34 -6.46 5.12 -3.53
CA LYS A 34 -6.48 6.55 -3.32
C LYS A 34 -5.09 7.08 -2.94
N PHE A 35 -4.42 6.41 -2.04
CA PHE A 35 -3.07 6.77 -1.63
C PHE A 35 -2.08 6.69 -2.79
N LEU A 36 -2.16 5.64 -3.60
CA LEU A 36 -1.31 5.50 -4.78
C LEU A 36 -1.51 6.63 -5.77
N ARG A 37 -2.75 7.05 -5.98
CA ARG A 37 -3.07 8.20 -6.86
C ARG A 37 -2.48 9.49 -6.31
N GLU A 38 -2.58 9.72 -5.02
CA GLU A 38 -2.01 10.90 -4.37
C GLU A 38 -0.49 10.93 -4.52
N VAL A 39 0.18 9.81 -4.29
CA VAL A 39 1.63 9.71 -4.42
C VAL A 39 2.07 9.91 -5.86
N ARG A 40 1.35 9.36 -6.82
CA ARG A 40 1.65 9.54 -8.24
C ARG A 40 1.40 10.96 -8.72
N GLY A 41 0.38 11.62 -8.14
CA GLY A 41 0.05 13.01 -8.46
C GLY A 41 1.05 14.01 -7.90
N ASN A 42 1.70 13.68 -6.78
CA ASN A 42 2.73 14.52 -6.18
C ASN A 42 4.09 14.21 -6.80
N THR A 43 4.35 14.83 -7.95
CA THR A 43 5.63 14.67 -8.61
C THR A 43 6.68 15.49 -7.87
N PRO A 44 7.73 14.87 -7.30
CA PRO A 44 8.79 15.63 -6.64
C PRO A 44 9.55 16.50 -7.64
N ALA A 45 10.17 17.57 -7.15
CA ALA A 45 11.04 18.40 -7.97
C ALA A 45 12.09 17.52 -8.64
N THR A 46 12.35 17.78 -9.92
CA THR A 46 13.06 16.89 -10.83
C THR A 46 14.47 16.51 -10.41
N ASN A 47 15.06 17.21 -9.43
CA ASN A 47 16.44 16.97 -9.02
C ASN A 47 16.58 16.31 -7.65
N ASP A 48 15.45 15.93 -7.01
CA ASP A 48 15.50 15.35 -5.68
C ASP A 48 15.47 13.82 -5.74
N VAL A 49 16.66 13.23 -5.79
CA VAL A 49 16.83 11.78 -5.86
C VAL A 49 16.30 11.09 -4.61
N GLU A 50 16.48 11.71 -3.43
CA GLU A 50 16.00 11.13 -2.17
C GLU A 50 14.48 11.04 -2.13
N GLU A 51 13.78 12.09 -2.53
CA GLU A 51 12.32 12.10 -2.57
C GLU A 51 11.79 11.08 -3.58
N THR A 52 12.45 10.94 -4.72
CA THR A 52 12.09 9.95 -5.72
C THR A 52 12.24 8.54 -5.17
N ARG A 53 13.33 8.26 -4.44
CA ARG A 53 13.54 6.95 -3.82
C ARG A 53 12.50 6.65 -2.75
N LYS A 54 12.19 7.62 -1.89
CA LYS A 54 11.15 7.47 -0.86
C LYS A 54 9.79 7.17 -1.48
N ARG A 55 9.46 7.88 -2.54
CA ARG A 55 8.22 7.66 -3.30
C ARG A 55 8.16 6.25 -3.85
N GLN A 56 9.22 5.78 -4.48
CA GLN A 56 9.28 4.43 -5.02
C GLN A 56 9.14 3.37 -3.94
N ARG A 57 9.78 3.56 -2.79
CA ARG A 57 9.65 2.64 -1.65
C ARG A 57 8.21 2.57 -1.14
N ARG A 58 7.54 3.71 -1.02
CA ARG A 58 6.15 3.76 -0.60
C ARG A 58 5.25 3.01 -1.56
N LEU A 59 5.42 3.25 -2.84
CA LEU A 59 4.64 2.56 -3.88
C LEU A 59 4.89 1.06 -3.84
N GLN A 60 6.15 0.65 -3.72
CA GLN A 60 6.52 -0.76 -3.69
C GLN A 60 5.94 -1.49 -2.48
N ARG A 61 6.07 -0.90 -1.30
CA ARG A 61 5.52 -1.48 -0.07
C ARG A 61 4.01 -1.65 -0.16
N LEU A 62 3.35 -0.64 -0.68
CA LEU A 62 1.90 -0.66 -0.79
C LEU A 62 1.43 -1.67 -1.82
N GLN A 63 2.13 -1.78 -2.96
CA GLN A 63 1.83 -2.79 -3.97
C GLN A 63 2.00 -4.21 -3.44
N GLN A 64 3.03 -4.46 -2.65
CA GLN A 64 3.22 -5.75 -1.99
C GLN A 64 2.07 -6.06 -1.03
N ALA A 65 1.64 -5.08 -0.24
CA ALA A 65 0.51 -5.24 0.67
C ALA A 65 -0.77 -5.55 -0.10
N MET A 66 -1.02 -4.85 -1.20
CA MET A 66 -2.19 -5.10 -2.05
C MET A 66 -2.17 -6.50 -2.65
N SER A 67 -1.00 -6.98 -3.06
CA SER A 67 -0.86 -8.33 -3.60
C SER A 67 -1.18 -9.39 -2.54
N LEU A 68 -0.71 -9.19 -1.31
CA LEU A 68 -1.03 -10.07 -0.19
C LEU A 68 -2.54 -10.09 0.10
N ALA A 69 -3.16 -8.91 0.11
CA ALA A 69 -4.60 -8.78 0.35
C ALA A 69 -5.41 -9.51 -0.72
N ARG A 70 -5.02 -9.38 -1.98
CA ARG A 70 -5.66 -10.10 -3.10
C ARG A 70 -5.49 -11.60 -2.96
N GLY A 71 -4.31 -12.05 -2.55
CA GLY A 71 -4.05 -13.46 -2.33
C GLY A 71 -4.96 -14.05 -1.26
N VAL A 72 -5.15 -13.35 -0.15
CA VAL A 72 -6.05 -13.76 0.91
C VAL A 72 -7.50 -13.78 0.42
N GLN A 73 -7.92 -12.76 -0.31
CA GLN A 73 -9.27 -12.66 -0.86
C GLN A 73 -9.56 -13.81 -1.84
N SER A 74 -8.59 -14.16 -2.67
CA SER A 74 -8.76 -15.26 -3.66
C SER A 74 -8.91 -16.63 -3.02
N ARG A 75 -8.34 -16.83 -1.83
CA ARG A 75 -8.41 -18.10 -1.11
C ARG A 75 -9.71 -18.29 -0.34
N ARG A 76 -10.52 -17.27 -0.25
CA ARG A 76 -11.83 -17.32 0.38
C ARG A 76 -12.91 -17.58 -0.65
#